data_e31d76e6d50a5cb3656f0e48600a75c7
#
_entry.id   e31d76e6d50a5cb3656f0e48600a75c7
#
_cell.length_a   1.000
_cell.length_b   1.000
_cell.length_c   1.000
_cell.angle_alpha   90.00
_cell.angle_beta   90.00
_cell.angle_gamma   90.00
#
_symmetry.space_group_name_H-M   'P 1'
#
loop_
_entity.id
_entity.type
_entity.pdbx_description
1 polymer ?
#
loop_
_entity_poly.entity_id
_entity_poly.type
_entity_poly.pdbx_seq_one_letter_code
_entity_poly.pdbx_strand_id
1 'polypeptide(L)'
;MVAAKPTVSTAELVQIARTLRLHVVKMIAAANSGHPGGSLSAVDIITALYFGRVLKHDPKNPAWPDRDRFILSKGHGVPALYAALAESG
;
A
#
# COMPACT_ATOMS: atom_id res chain seq x y z
N MET A 1 -7.43 14.07 8.22
CA MET A 1 -8.37 13.02 7.90
C MET A 1 -8.36 12.70 6.40
N VAL A 2 -8.57 11.47 6.07
CA VAL A 2 -8.71 11.09 4.66
C VAL A 2 -9.92 11.79 4.09
N ALA A 3 -9.76 12.42 2.94
CA ALA A 3 -10.85 13.11 2.28
C ALA A 3 -12.03 12.16 2.03
N ALA A 4 -13.23 12.66 2.22
CA ALA A 4 -14.44 11.92 1.91
C ALA A 4 -14.57 11.83 0.39
N LYS A 5 -13.93 10.83 -0.19
CA LYS A 5 -14.06 10.57 -1.62
C LYS A 5 -15.21 9.61 -1.88
N PRO A 6 -15.76 9.62 -3.09
CA PRO A 6 -16.68 8.58 -3.50
C PRO A 6 -16.05 7.19 -3.39
N THR A 7 -16.86 6.17 -3.45
CA THR A 7 -16.39 4.79 -3.47
C THR A 7 -15.38 4.60 -4.60
N VAL A 8 -14.27 3.95 -4.26
CA VAL A 8 -13.24 3.61 -5.25
C VAL A 8 -13.71 2.35 -5.99
N SER A 9 -13.67 2.37 -7.31
CA SER A 9 -14.10 1.24 -8.11
C SER A 9 -13.08 0.10 -8.08
N THR A 10 -13.54 -1.11 -8.34
CA THR A 10 -12.65 -2.27 -8.47
C THR A 10 -11.63 -2.05 -9.59
N ALA A 11 -12.03 -1.44 -10.70
CA ALA A 11 -11.11 -1.15 -11.79
C ALA A 11 -9.99 -0.22 -11.36
N GLU A 12 -10.30 0.81 -10.56
CA GLU A 12 -9.29 1.71 -10.02
C GLU A 12 -8.34 0.98 -9.08
N LEU A 13 -8.86 0.10 -8.21
CA LEU A 13 -8.03 -0.67 -7.29
C LEU A 13 -7.10 -1.62 -8.04
N VAL A 14 -7.56 -2.24 -9.13
CA VAL A 14 -6.73 -3.10 -9.96
C VAL A 14 -5.57 -2.30 -10.57
N GLN A 15 -5.83 -1.10 -11.06
CA GLN A 15 -4.79 -0.23 -11.61
C GLN A 15 -3.76 0.18 -10.55
N ILE A 16 -4.23 0.55 -9.35
CA ILE A 16 -3.35 0.89 -8.25
C ILE A 16 -2.49 -0.32 -7.87
N ALA A 17 -3.09 -1.50 -7.78
CA ALA A 17 -2.34 -2.72 -7.45
C ALA A 17 -1.25 -3.00 -8.47
N ARG A 18 -1.50 -2.78 -9.76
CA ARG A 18 -0.47 -2.91 -10.80
C ARG A 18 0.68 -1.94 -10.59
N THR A 19 0.36 -0.70 -10.25
CA THR A 19 1.36 0.32 -9.96
C THR A 19 2.22 -0.09 -8.76
N LEU A 20 1.59 -0.60 -7.70
CA LEU A 20 2.32 -1.06 -6.52
C LEU A 20 3.21 -2.26 -6.83
N ARG A 21 2.75 -3.20 -7.65
CA ARG A 21 3.57 -4.33 -8.08
C ARG A 21 4.82 -3.87 -8.82
N LEU A 22 4.65 -2.90 -9.71
CA LEU A 22 5.77 -2.34 -10.45
C LEU A 22 6.78 -1.67 -9.50
N HIS A 23 6.29 -0.90 -8.52
CA HIS A 23 7.17 -0.30 -7.51
C HIS A 23 7.92 -1.34 -6.71
N VAL A 24 7.26 -2.44 -6.31
CA VAL A 24 7.89 -3.53 -5.58
C VAL A 24 9.05 -4.11 -6.37
N VAL A 25 8.82 -4.44 -7.63
CA VAL A 25 9.86 -5.02 -8.48
C VAL A 25 11.02 -4.04 -8.66
N LYS A 26 10.72 -2.77 -8.89
CA LYS A 26 11.75 -1.74 -9.05
C LYS A 26 12.59 -1.56 -7.79
N MET A 27 11.95 -1.55 -6.61
CA MET A 27 12.66 -1.41 -5.34
C MET A 27 13.61 -2.58 -5.10
N ILE A 28 13.14 -3.79 -5.33
CA ILE A 28 13.94 -5.00 -5.13
C ILE A 28 15.10 -5.04 -6.12
N ALA A 29 14.85 -4.71 -7.37
CA ALA A 29 15.89 -4.67 -8.40
C ALA A 29 16.94 -3.60 -8.07
N ALA A 30 16.52 -2.42 -7.65
CA ALA A 30 17.44 -1.33 -7.30
C ALA A 30 18.30 -1.66 -6.09
N ALA A 31 17.72 -2.32 -5.09
CA ALA A 31 18.45 -2.74 -3.89
C ALA A 31 19.31 -3.99 -4.13
N ASN A 32 19.09 -4.68 -5.23
CA ASN A 32 19.74 -5.94 -5.55
C ASN A 32 19.61 -6.96 -4.41
N SER A 33 18.47 -6.96 -3.74
CA SER A 33 18.20 -7.86 -2.62
C SER A 33 16.70 -7.98 -2.41
N GLY A 34 16.31 -9.03 -1.67
CA GLY A 34 14.92 -9.26 -1.34
C GLY A 34 14.24 -10.25 -2.27
N HIS A 35 13.07 -10.70 -1.83
CA HIS A 35 12.26 -11.66 -2.57
C HIS A 35 10.91 -11.02 -2.95
N PRO A 36 10.54 -10.99 -4.23
CA PRO A 36 9.29 -10.34 -4.63
C PRO A 36 8.03 -11.09 -4.20
N GLY A 37 8.11 -12.42 -4.02
CA GLY A 37 6.94 -13.24 -3.76
C GLY A 37 6.11 -12.79 -2.56
N GLY A 38 6.78 -12.51 -1.43
CA GLY A 38 6.09 -12.09 -0.21
C GLY A 38 5.36 -10.76 -0.37
N SER A 39 5.98 -9.80 -1.05
CA SER A 39 5.35 -8.51 -1.32
C SER A 39 4.23 -8.64 -2.34
N LEU A 40 4.48 -9.35 -3.44
CA LEU A 40 3.49 -9.48 -4.50
C LEU A 40 2.23 -10.21 -4.03
N SER A 41 2.36 -11.17 -3.10
CA SER A 41 1.20 -11.87 -2.56
C SER A 41 0.36 -11.00 -1.65
N ALA A 42 0.92 -9.95 -1.06
CA ALA A 42 0.22 -9.06 -0.13
C ALA A 42 -0.33 -7.80 -0.80
N VAL A 43 0.07 -7.51 -2.04
CA VAL A 43 -0.26 -6.24 -2.71
C VAL A 43 -1.77 -5.99 -2.78
N ASP A 44 -2.56 -7.00 -3.12
CA ASP A 44 -4.01 -6.80 -3.29
C ASP A 44 -4.69 -6.43 -1.97
N ILE A 45 -4.30 -7.09 -0.87
CA ILE A 45 -4.84 -6.79 0.45
C ILE A 45 -4.43 -5.37 0.87
N ILE A 46 -3.17 -5.03 0.72
CA ILE A 46 -2.65 -3.70 1.08
C ILE A 46 -3.31 -2.62 0.24
N THR A 47 -3.49 -2.86 -1.06
CA THR A 47 -4.18 -1.93 -1.95
C THR A 47 -5.60 -1.69 -1.48
N ALA A 48 -6.35 -2.74 -1.14
CA ALA A 48 -7.71 -2.60 -0.67
C ALA A 48 -7.78 -1.78 0.62
N LEU A 49 -6.85 -2.02 1.56
CA LEU A 49 -6.83 -1.30 2.83
C LEU A 49 -6.53 0.18 2.66
N TYR A 50 -5.47 0.53 1.91
CA TYR A 50 -5.01 1.92 1.81
C TYR A 50 -5.78 2.74 0.78
N PHE A 51 -6.26 2.14 -0.29
CA PHE A 51 -6.91 2.86 -1.38
C PHE A 51 -8.39 2.55 -1.53
N GLY A 52 -8.87 1.48 -0.88
CA GLY A 52 -10.27 1.05 -0.94
C GLY A 52 -11.18 1.68 0.12
N ARG A 53 -10.69 2.68 0.85
CA ARG A 53 -11.45 3.38 1.89
C ARG A 53 -11.77 2.52 3.11
N VAL A 54 -11.01 1.45 3.35
CA VAL A 54 -11.18 0.60 4.53
C VAL A 54 -10.39 1.15 5.71
N LEU A 55 -9.12 1.50 5.45
CA LEU A 55 -8.21 1.98 6.49
C LEU A 55 -8.34 3.50 6.64
N LYS A 56 -8.55 3.96 7.85
CA LYS A 56 -8.57 5.40 8.15
C LYS A 56 -7.14 5.88 8.30
N HIS A 57 -6.65 6.57 7.30
CA HIS A 57 -5.33 7.17 7.36
C HIS A 57 -5.30 8.49 6.59
N ASP A 58 -4.38 9.36 6.98
CA ASP A 58 -4.14 10.62 6.29
C ASP A 58 -2.64 10.76 6.12
N PRO A 59 -2.11 10.64 4.90
CA PRO A 59 -0.68 10.74 4.67
C PRO A 59 -0.11 12.11 5.05
N LYS A 60 -0.94 13.14 5.08
CA LYS A 60 -0.53 14.49 5.48
C LYS A 60 -0.55 14.70 6.98
N ASN A 61 -1.14 13.78 7.74
CA ASN A 61 -1.18 13.82 9.20
C ASN A 61 -0.92 12.42 9.77
N PRO A 62 0.31 11.92 9.66
CA PRO A 62 0.61 10.55 10.08
C PRO A 62 0.46 10.29 11.57
N ALA A 63 0.42 11.34 12.38
CA ALA A 63 0.22 11.22 13.82
C ALA A 63 -1.23 11.36 14.27
N TRP A 64 -2.17 11.45 13.33
CA TRP A 64 -3.58 11.59 13.65
C TRP A 64 -4.03 10.53 14.68
N PRO A 65 -4.56 10.94 15.86
CA PRO A 65 -4.85 9.98 16.94
C PRO A 65 -5.91 8.95 16.59
N ASP A 66 -6.89 9.32 15.78
CA ASP A 66 -8.00 8.42 15.41
C ASP A 66 -7.72 7.60 14.17
N ARG A 67 -6.49 7.63 13.68
CA ARG A 67 -6.10 6.84 12.52
C ARG A 67 -6.15 5.35 12.80
N ASP A 68 -6.45 4.57 11.79
CA ASP A 68 -6.25 3.13 11.86
C ASP A 68 -4.77 2.82 11.75
N ARG A 69 -4.36 1.75 12.41
CA ARG A 69 -2.96 1.32 12.41
C ARG A 69 -2.85 -0.01 11.72
N PHE A 70 -1.96 -0.07 10.76
CA PHE A 70 -1.66 -1.30 10.04
C PHE A 70 -0.29 -1.80 10.46
N ILE A 71 -0.23 -3.07 10.86
CA ILE A 71 1.03 -3.71 11.27
C ILE A 71 1.26 -4.89 10.36
N LEU A 72 2.38 -4.85 9.63
CA LEU A 72 2.78 -5.94 8.76
C LEU A 72 3.76 -6.84 9.49
N SER A 73 3.29 -7.99 9.95
CA SER A 73 4.15 -8.96 10.65
C SER A 73 5.07 -9.73 9.71
N LYS A 74 4.74 -9.73 8.43
CA LYS A 74 5.49 -10.44 7.39
C LYS A 74 6.62 -9.53 6.87
N GLY A 75 7.79 -9.59 7.49
CA GLY A 75 8.91 -8.72 7.14
C GLY A 75 9.32 -8.79 5.67
N HIS A 76 9.24 -9.97 5.06
CA HIS A 76 9.58 -10.14 3.65
C HIS A 76 8.59 -9.44 2.71
N GLY A 77 7.45 -8.98 3.21
CA GLY A 77 6.46 -8.23 2.43
C GLY A 77 6.59 -6.73 2.53
N VAL A 78 7.57 -6.21 3.26
CA VAL A 78 7.69 -4.78 3.53
C VAL A 78 7.80 -3.90 2.27
N PRO A 79 8.40 -4.33 1.14
CA PRO A 79 8.36 -3.52 -0.07
C PRO A 79 6.95 -3.17 -0.55
N ALA A 80 5.97 -4.06 -0.37
CA ALA A 80 4.59 -3.76 -0.72
C ALA A 80 4.02 -2.63 0.14
N LEU A 81 4.33 -2.63 1.44
CA LEU A 81 3.90 -1.56 2.33
C LEU A 81 4.58 -0.24 1.97
N TYR A 82 5.87 -0.25 1.68
CA TYR A 82 6.58 0.95 1.26
C TYR A 82 6.00 1.52 -0.03
N ALA A 83 5.68 0.66 -1.00
CA ALA A 83 5.06 1.10 -2.23
C ALA A 83 3.70 1.75 -1.98
N ALA A 84 2.88 1.17 -1.10
CA ALA A 84 1.58 1.73 -0.77
C ALA A 84 1.71 3.09 -0.09
N LEU A 85 2.64 3.22 0.85
CA LEU A 85 2.87 4.49 1.55
C LEU A 85 3.35 5.58 0.59
N ALA A 86 4.26 5.24 -0.32
CA ALA A 86 4.77 6.19 -1.30
C ALA A 86 3.68 6.64 -2.27
N GLU A 87 2.85 5.71 -2.75
CA GLU A 87 1.80 6.02 -3.70
C GLU A 87 0.65 6.81 -3.06
N SER A 88 0.41 6.62 -1.78
CA SER A 88 -0.67 7.33 -1.07
C SER A 88 -0.30 8.76 -0.69
N GLY A 89 0.96 9.09 -0.70
CA GLY A 89 1.41 10.47 -0.40
C GLY A 89 2.34 10.62 0.78
#